data_7018d81b8a329de3accebe34e5799614
#
_entry.id   7018d81b8a329de3accebe34e5799614
#
_cell.length_a   1.000
_cell.length_b   1.000
_cell.length_c   1.000
_cell.angle_alpha   90.00
_cell.angle_beta   90.00
_cell.angle_gamma   90.00
#
_symmetry.space_group_name_H-M   'P 1'
#
loop_
_entity.id
_entity.type
_entity.pdbx_description
1 polymer ?
#
loop_
_entity_poly.entity_id
_entity_poly.type
_entity_poly.pdbx_seq_one_letter_code
_entity_poly.pdbx_strand_id
1 'polypeptide(L)'
;CILQHWNLKSYNSWKAKKVSSQIRIISSDGEIKEMLVSSLKSRRHAKFVAKKTKLGTIIGFHEYKSHFISEIDECIILDDQLTNLIKEIKSPISKILRVGQTINIHANVLDHGIDLLIDGIDKIPYKELTKFNEAMMKTNVIRLNRSQLNQPNDLLFVKENTSLSNHVYSSKIFPPPGS
;
A
#
# COMPACT_ATOMS: atom_id res chain seq x y z
N CYS A 1 -11.20 -9.27 -2.68
CA CYS A 1 -10.74 -10.38 -3.54
C CYS A 1 -11.91 -11.23 -3.99
N ILE A 2 -12.32 -11.13 -5.25
CA ILE A 2 -13.53 -11.81 -5.79
C ILE A 2 -13.43 -13.36 -5.69
N LEU A 3 -12.24 -13.92 -5.77
CA LEU A 3 -12.01 -15.36 -5.77
C LEU A 3 -11.43 -15.90 -4.44
N GLN A 4 -11.52 -15.13 -3.37
CA GLN A 4 -10.95 -15.48 -2.07
C GLN A 4 -11.62 -16.72 -1.43
N HIS A 5 -12.87 -17.00 -1.79
CA HIS A 5 -13.63 -18.16 -1.33
C HIS A 5 -13.25 -19.50 -2.00
N TRP A 6 -12.42 -19.45 -3.05
CA TRP A 6 -11.99 -20.65 -3.75
C TRP A 6 -10.92 -21.39 -2.97
N ASN A 7 -10.99 -22.72 -3.02
CA ASN A 7 -9.88 -23.55 -2.58
C ASN A 7 -8.63 -23.24 -3.41
N LEU A 8 -7.47 -23.09 -2.76
CA LEU A 8 -6.22 -22.65 -3.41
C LEU A 8 -5.82 -23.57 -4.58
N LYS A 9 -5.98 -24.91 -4.42
CA LYS A 9 -5.68 -25.89 -5.47
C LYS A 9 -6.58 -25.68 -6.70
N SER A 10 -7.87 -25.53 -6.49
CA SER A 10 -8.84 -25.28 -7.56
C SER A 10 -8.60 -23.94 -8.24
N TYR A 11 -8.27 -22.90 -7.48
CA TYR A 11 -7.91 -21.58 -7.99
C TYR A 11 -6.66 -21.62 -8.87
N ASN A 12 -5.61 -22.29 -8.41
CA ASN A 12 -4.37 -22.41 -9.17
C ASN A 12 -4.57 -23.21 -10.47
N SER A 13 -5.32 -24.32 -10.42
CA SER A 13 -5.67 -25.11 -11.60
C SER A 13 -6.47 -24.29 -12.62
N TRP A 14 -7.45 -23.50 -12.15
CA TRP A 14 -8.22 -22.60 -13.03
C TRP A 14 -7.33 -21.53 -13.69
N LYS A 15 -6.42 -20.88 -12.91
CA LYS A 15 -5.47 -19.89 -13.45
C LYS A 15 -4.56 -20.50 -14.52
N ALA A 16 -3.98 -21.66 -14.24
CA ALA A 16 -3.11 -22.36 -15.18
C ALA A 16 -3.86 -22.68 -16.49
N LYS A 17 -5.07 -23.23 -16.41
CA LYS A 17 -5.91 -23.51 -17.58
C LYS A 17 -6.23 -22.23 -18.37
N LYS A 18 -6.58 -21.14 -17.69
CA LYS A 18 -6.90 -19.87 -18.33
C LYS A 18 -5.70 -19.27 -19.07
N VAL A 19 -4.52 -19.29 -18.47
CA VAL A 19 -3.28 -18.83 -19.12
C VAL A 19 -2.93 -19.72 -20.30
N SER A 20 -2.96 -21.03 -20.14
CA SER A 20 -2.67 -22.01 -21.20
C SER A 20 -3.59 -21.85 -22.41
N SER A 21 -4.88 -21.61 -22.18
CA SER A 21 -5.84 -21.42 -23.27
C SER A 21 -5.55 -20.15 -24.08
N GLN A 22 -5.09 -19.07 -23.43
CA GLN A 22 -4.73 -17.83 -24.12
C GLN A 22 -3.42 -17.94 -24.89
N ILE A 23 -2.41 -18.59 -24.31
CA ILE A 23 -1.11 -18.79 -25.00
C ILE A 23 -1.29 -19.64 -26.26
N ARG A 24 -2.10 -20.69 -26.22
CA ARG A 24 -2.37 -21.55 -27.39
C ARG A 24 -3.05 -20.82 -28.55
N ILE A 25 -3.74 -19.73 -28.29
CA ILE A 25 -4.32 -18.88 -29.35
C ILE A 25 -3.21 -18.11 -30.10
N ILE A 26 -2.13 -17.76 -29.39
CA ILE A 26 -1.01 -16.95 -29.91
C ILE A 26 0.07 -17.84 -30.53
N SER A 27 0.35 -18.99 -29.92
CA SER A 27 1.40 -19.91 -30.33
C SER A 27 0.99 -21.35 -30.04
N SER A 28 0.99 -22.21 -31.08
CA SER A 28 0.72 -23.65 -30.95
C SER A 28 1.84 -24.37 -30.21
N ASP A 29 3.09 -23.91 -30.33
CA ASP A 29 4.32 -24.58 -29.92
C ASP A 29 4.94 -23.97 -28.65
N GLY A 30 4.20 -23.04 -27.99
CA GLY A 30 4.66 -22.39 -26.77
C GLY A 30 4.76 -23.36 -25.60
N GLU A 31 5.96 -23.51 -25.04
CA GLU A 31 6.16 -24.25 -23.78
C GLU A 31 5.59 -23.45 -22.60
N ILE A 32 4.69 -24.08 -21.85
CA ILE A 32 4.11 -23.50 -20.65
C ILE A 32 4.77 -24.16 -19.44
N LYS A 33 5.62 -23.40 -18.76
CA LYS A 33 6.26 -23.85 -17.53
C LYS A 33 5.27 -23.89 -16.37
N GLU A 34 5.66 -24.60 -15.32
CA GLU A 34 4.87 -24.70 -14.09
C GLU A 34 4.61 -23.27 -13.51
N MET A 35 3.39 -23.07 -13.02
CA MET A 35 2.98 -21.80 -12.46
C MET A 35 3.61 -21.61 -11.08
N LEU A 36 4.38 -20.53 -10.92
CA LEU A 36 4.86 -20.08 -9.62
C LEU A 36 3.73 -19.47 -8.80
N VAL A 37 3.53 -19.98 -7.60
CA VAL A 37 2.48 -19.53 -6.66
C VAL A 37 3.13 -18.76 -5.51
N SER A 38 2.71 -17.51 -5.31
CA SER A 38 3.11 -16.73 -4.15
C SER A 38 2.44 -17.26 -2.88
N SER A 39 3.15 -17.24 -1.76
CA SER A 39 2.59 -17.61 -0.45
C SER A 39 1.54 -16.59 0.00
N LEU A 40 0.68 -17.00 0.94
CA LEU A 40 -0.18 -16.07 1.67
C LEU A 40 0.68 -15.07 2.43
N LYS A 41 0.14 -13.88 2.72
CA LYS A 41 0.80 -12.79 3.46
C LYS A 41 2.14 -12.34 2.86
N SER A 42 2.33 -12.53 1.55
CA SER A 42 3.57 -12.17 0.85
C SER A 42 3.52 -10.85 0.10
N ARG A 43 2.37 -10.16 0.06
CA ARG A 43 2.23 -8.90 -0.66
C ARG A 43 2.78 -7.74 0.15
N ARG A 44 3.96 -7.26 -0.24
CA ARG A 44 4.72 -6.20 0.43
C ARG A 44 4.38 -4.78 -0.05
N HIS A 45 3.56 -4.63 -1.09
CA HIS A 45 3.12 -3.33 -1.62
C HIS A 45 1.61 -3.24 -1.63
N ALA A 46 1.07 -2.11 -1.14
CA ALA A 46 -0.35 -1.81 -1.21
C ALA A 46 -0.62 -0.31 -1.37
N LYS A 47 -1.71 0.00 -2.08
CA LYS A 47 -2.29 1.34 -2.14
C LYS A 47 -3.61 1.32 -1.40
N PHE A 48 -3.67 1.97 -0.25
CA PHE A 48 -4.88 2.15 0.55
C PHE A 48 -5.53 3.49 0.24
N VAL A 49 -6.80 3.58 0.55
CA VAL A 49 -7.56 4.84 0.56
C VAL A 49 -7.97 5.13 1.99
N ALA A 50 -7.74 6.35 2.46
CA ALA A 50 -8.23 6.83 3.73
C ALA A 50 -9.23 7.97 3.52
N LYS A 51 -10.38 7.90 4.17
CA LYS A 51 -11.44 8.92 4.11
C LYS A 51 -11.89 9.31 5.50
N LYS A 52 -11.90 10.61 5.77
CA LYS A 52 -12.44 11.16 7.01
C LYS A 52 -13.95 11.38 6.86
N THR A 53 -14.72 10.71 7.69
CA THR A 53 -16.18 10.90 7.80
C THR A 53 -16.53 11.63 9.10
N LYS A 54 -17.79 12.00 9.27
CA LYS A 54 -18.29 12.55 10.55
C LYS A 54 -18.21 11.53 11.70
N LEU A 55 -18.26 10.23 11.40
CA LEU A 55 -18.21 9.14 12.37
C LEU A 55 -16.79 8.65 12.69
N GLY A 56 -15.78 9.04 11.87
CA GLY A 56 -14.40 8.60 12.04
C GLY A 56 -13.65 8.51 10.73
N THR A 57 -12.46 7.94 10.77
CA THR A 57 -11.65 7.71 9.58
C THR A 57 -11.71 6.24 9.19
N ILE A 58 -11.98 5.98 7.92
CA ILE A 58 -12.00 4.66 7.31
C ILE A 58 -10.73 4.52 6.48
N ILE A 59 -10.01 3.40 6.63
CA ILE A 59 -8.85 3.06 5.79
C ILE A 59 -9.07 1.67 5.19
N GLY A 60 -8.94 1.57 3.87
CA GLY A 60 -9.18 0.30 3.20
C GLY A 60 -8.92 0.36 1.70
N PHE A 61 -9.61 -0.49 0.96
CA PHE A 61 -9.57 -0.52 -0.50
C PHE A 61 -10.90 -0.06 -1.10
N HIS A 62 -10.84 0.54 -2.30
CA HIS A 62 -12.07 0.73 -3.06
C HIS A 62 -12.70 -0.61 -3.43
N GLU A 63 -14.00 -0.70 -3.29
CA GLU A 63 -14.76 -1.82 -3.83
C GLU A 63 -14.71 -1.82 -5.35
N TYR A 64 -14.90 -2.98 -5.94
CA TYR A 64 -14.83 -3.13 -7.40
C TYR A 64 -15.85 -2.24 -8.10
N LYS A 65 -15.36 -1.38 -9.00
CA LYS A 65 -16.17 -0.38 -9.74
C LYS A 65 -17.04 0.52 -8.87
N SER A 66 -16.60 0.84 -7.67
CA SER A 66 -17.33 1.65 -6.70
C SER A 66 -16.41 2.70 -6.06
N HIS A 67 -17.03 3.77 -5.53
CA HIS A 67 -16.35 4.77 -4.69
C HIS A 67 -16.43 4.43 -3.20
N PHE A 68 -17.11 3.34 -2.84
CA PHE A 68 -17.14 2.86 -1.47
C PHE A 68 -15.78 2.30 -1.06
N ILE A 69 -15.44 2.48 0.21
CA ILE A 69 -14.21 1.97 0.81
C ILE A 69 -14.58 0.83 1.74
N SER A 70 -14.10 -0.37 1.40
CA SER A 70 -14.17 -1.52 2.29
C SER A 70 -13.03 -1.42 3.29
N GLU A 71 -13.36 -1.26 4.56
CA GLU A 71 -12.38 -1.21 5.64
C GLU A 71 -11.68 -2.56 5.79
N ILE A 72 -10.39 -2.54 6.12
CA ILE A 72 -9.57 -3.75 6.22
C ILE A 72 -9.13 -3.93 7.66
N ASP A 73 -9.61 -4.97 8.29
CA ASP A 73 -9.14 -5.44 9.59
C ASP A 73 -8.11 -6.55 9.43
N GLU A 74 -8.34 -7.44 8.45
CA GLU A 74 -7.47 -8.56 8.10
C GLU A 74 -7.41 -8.75 6.59
N CYS A 75 -6.27 -9.23 6.10
CA CYS A 75 -6.09 -9.60 4.70
C CYS A 75 -5.15 -10.79 4.58
N ILE A 76 -5.61 -11.85 3.90
CA ILE A 76 -4.85 -13.10 3.75
C ILE A 76 -3.67 -13.00 2.79
N ILE A 77 -3.60 -11.96 1.96
CA ILE A 77 -2.53 -11.79 0.97
C ILE A 77 -1.53 -10.69 1.34
N LEU A 78 -1.93 -9.68 2.14
CA LEU A 78 -1.03 -8.62 2.60
C LEU A 78 -0.04 -9.18 3.61
N ASP A 79 1.19 -8.66 3.56
CA ASP A 79 2.16 -8.80 4.64
C ASP A 79 1.55 -8.29 5.96
N ASP A 80 1.81 -8.98 7.06
CA ASP A 80 1.26 -8.64 8.37
C ASP A 80 1.65 -7.23 8.82
N GLN A 81 2.82 -6.73 8.41
CA GLN A 81 3.26 -5.37 8.68
C GLN A 81 2.31 -4.33 8.07
N LEU A 82 1.77 -4.57 6.87
CA LEU A 82 0.80 -3.66 6.23
C LEU A 82 -0.55 -3.67 6.95
N THR A 83 -0.99 -4.82 7.42
CA THR A 83 -2.24 -4.95 8.18
C THR A 83 -2.14 -4.25 9.53
N ASN A 84 -1.02 -4.41 10.23
CA ASN A 84 -0.75 -3.71 11.49
C ASN A 84 -0.59 -2.20 11.28
N LEU A 85 0.10 -1.79 10.22
CA LEU A 85 0.27 -0.38 9.86
C LEU A 85 -1.08 0.36 9.77
N ILE A 86 -2.08 -0.22 9.11
CA ILE A 86 -3.41 0.40 8.96
C ILE A 86 -4.00 0.76 10.33
N LYS A 87 -3.89 -0.15 11.29
CA LYS A 87 -4.39 0.04 12.65
C LYS A 87 -3.63 1.16 13.38
N GLU A 88 -2.32 1.19 13.23
CA GLU A 88 -1.44 2.16 13.88
C GLU A 88 -1.60 3.58 13.32
N ILE A 89 -1.69 3.74 11.99
CA ILE A 89 -1.78 5.06 11.36
C ILE A 89 -3.18 5.65 11.33
N LYS A 90 -4.22 4.88 11.59
CA LYS A 90 -5.63 5.34 11.53
C LYS A 90 -5.88 6.57 12.40
N SER A 91 -5.41 6.56 13.65
CA SER A 91 -5.57 7.69 14.57
C SER A 91 -4.74 8.92 14.15
N PRO A 92 -3.44 8.81 13.87
CA PRO A 92 -2.64 9.91 13.33
C PRO A 92 -3.23 10.53 12.05
N ILE A 93 -3.58 9.71 11.07
CA ILE A 93 -4.20 10.16 9.81
C ILE A 93 -5.52 10.88 10.07
N SER A 94 -6.33 10.38 10.99
CA SER A 94 -7.60 11.01 11.37
C SER A 94 -7.42 12.45 11.86
N LYS A 95 -6.30 12.77 12.52
CA LYS A 95 -6.05 14.12 13.08
C LYS A 95 -5.64 15.13 12.03
N ILE A 96 -5.03 14.71 10.94
CA ILE A 96 -4.56 15.59 9.87
C ILE A 96 -5.57 15.75 8.73
N LEU A 97 -6.58 14.88 8.63
CA LEU A 97 -7.62 14.96 7.60
C LEU A 97 -8.80 15.82 8.04
N ARG A 98 -9.38 16.55 7.10
CA ARG A 98 -10.67 17.25 7.25
C ARG A 98 -11.83 16.31 6.97
N VAL A 99 -12.98 16.55 7.58
CA VAL A 99 -14.22 15.79 7.29
C VAL A 99 -14.55 15.91 5.79
N GLY A 100 -14.78 14.77 5.14
CA GLY A 100 -15.02 14.67 3.70
C GLY A 100 -13.75 14.45 2.87
N GLN A 101 -12.56 14.72 3.39
CA GLN A 101 -11.30 14.54 2.67
C GLN A 101 -10.98 13.07 2.47
N THR A 102 -10.47 12.77 1.28
CA THR A 102 -9.99 11.43 0.88
C THR A 102 -8.54 11.55 0.42
N ILE A 103 -7.68 10.62 0.84
CA ILE A 103 -6.27 10.53 0.44
C ILE A 103 -5.93 9.11 0.00
N ASN A 104 -4.88 8.98 -0.79
CA ASN A 104 -4.27 7.69 -1.09
C ASN A 104 -3.01 7.49 -0.23
N ILE A 105 -2.78 6.28 0.21
CA ILE A 105 -1.62 5.89 1.01
C ILE A 105 -0.95 4.71 0.29
N HIS A 106 0.22 4.95 -0.28
CA HIS A 106 1.06 3.92 -0.87
C HIS A 106 2.02 3.43 0.21
N ALA A 107 2.04 2.15 0.46
CA ALA A 107 2.88 1.53 1.47
C ALA A 107 3.72 0.41 0.87
N ASN A 108 5.03 0.46 1.13
CA ASN A 108 6.00 -0.56 0.73
C ASN A 108 6.70 -1.11 1.95
N VAL A 109 6.65 -2.42 2.17
CA VAL A 109 7.43 -3.10 3.19
C VAL A 109 8.84 -3.33 2.65
N LEU A 110 9.81 -2.74 3.31
CA LEU A 110 11.24 -2.91 3.06
C LEU A 110 11.85 -3.79 4.17
N ASP A 111 13.11 -4.15 4.04
CA ASP A 111 13.76 -5.04 5.02
C ASP A 111 13.91 -4.40 6.41
N HIS A 112 13.95 -3.07 6.47
CA HIS A 112 14.16 -2.31 7.71
C HIS A 112 12.91 -1.55 8.20
N GLY A 113 11.76 -1.72 7.54
CA GLY A 113 10.51 -1.04 7.91
C GLY A 113 9.67 -0.67 6.71
N ILE A 114 8.74 0.27 6.90
CA ILE A 114 7.75 0.63 5.90
C ILE A 114 8.02 2.03 5.34
N ASP A 115 8.05 2.12 4.02
CA ASP A 115 8.08 3.38 3.29
C ASP A 115 6.67 3.79 2.89
N LEU A 116 6.27 5.02 3.20
CA LEU A 116 4.95 5.56 2.90
C LEU A 116 5.02 6.76 1.96
N LEU A 117 4.06 6.82 1.05
CA LEU A 117 3.74 8.02 0.27
C LEU A 117 2.26 8.33 0.45
N ILE A 118 1.96 9.55 0.90
CA ILE A 118 0.59 10.07 0.98
C ILE A 118 0.33 11.00 -0.20
N ASP A 119 -0.77 10.76 -0.90
CA ASP A 119 -1.24 11.55 -2.03
C ASP A 119 -2.64 12.12 -1.73
N GLY A 120 -2.88 13.38 -2.14
CA GLY A 120 -4.16 14.06 -1.92
C GLY A 120 -4.29 14.78 -0.56
N ILE A 121 -3.17 15.01 0.14
CA ILE A 121 -3.16 15.79 1.37
C ILE A 121 -2.59 17.20 1.13
N ASP A 122 -3.28 18.20 1.65
CA ASP A 122 -2.81 19.59 1.67
C ASP A 122 -1.60 19.77 2.62
N LYS A 123 -1.04 20.97 2.63
CA LYS A 123 0.02 21.33 3.57
C LYS A 123 -0.48 21.15 5.01
N ILE A 124 0.22 20.33 5.78
CA ILE A 124 -0.09 20.08 7.20
C ILE A 124 0.51 21.23 8.03
N PRO A 125 -0.26 21.90 8.92
CA PRO A 125 0.28 22.90 9.82
C PRO A 125 1.39 22.31 10.70
N TYR A 126 2.43 23.13 10.99
CA TYR A 126 3.62 22.66 11.70
C TYR A 126 3.31 21.94 13.03
N LYS A 127 2.41 22.51 13.84
CA LYS A 127 2.02 21.92 15.13
C LYS A 127 1.39 20.53 15.00
N GLU A 128 0.61 20.32 13.93
CA GLU A 128 -0.02 19.03 13.64
C GLU A 128 0.98 18.04 13.06
N LEU A 129 1.90 18.53 12.21
CA LEU A 129 2.99 17.74 11.65
C LEU A 129 3.91 17.19 12.75
N THR A 130 4.27 18.00 13.76
CA THR A 130 5.09 17.54 14.89
C THR A 130 4.41 16.37 15.62
N LYS A 131 3.13 16.52 15.99
CA LYS A 131 2.36 15.44 16.65
C LYS A 131 2.20 14.20 15.77
N PHE A 132 2.07 14.41 14.46
CA PHE A 132 1.99 13.33 13.50
C PHE A 132 3.32 12.57 13.43
N ASN A 133 4.45 13.26 13.37
CA ASN A 133 5.78 12.67 13.37
C ASN A 133 6.06 11.90 14.68
N GLU A 134 5.69 12.45 15.83
CA GLU A 134 5.78 11.74 17.12
C GLU A 134 4.99 10.42 17.12
N ALA A 135 3.83 10.41 16.48
CA ALA A 135 3.06 9.18 16.33
C ALA A 135 3.74 8.20 15.36
N MET A 136 4.32 8.68 14.24
CA MET A 136 5.06 7.84 13.30
C MET A 136 6.29 7.18 13.93
N MET A 137 6.97 7.84 14.87
CA MET A 137 8.11 7.26 15.61
C MET A 137 7.74 5.94 16.33
N LYS A 138 6.49 5.78 16.71
CA LYS A 138 5.99 4.58 17.45
C LYS A 138 5.59 3.44 16.51
N THR A 139 5.58 3.66 15.21
CA THR A 139 5.22 2.67 14.19
C THR A 139 6.47 2.06 13.55
N ASN A 140 6.29 1.08 12.66
CA ASN A 140 7.38 0.54 11.82
C ASN A 140 7.64 1.37 10.55
N VAL A 141 7.09 2.58 10.45
CA VAL A 141 7.36 3.50 9.35
C VAL A 141 8.77 4.08 9.50
N ILE A 142 9.58 3.95 8.45
CA ILE A 142 10.95 4.49 8.40
C ILE A 142 11.04 5.77 7.58
N ARG A 143 10.15 5.95 6.61
CA ARG A 143 10.08 7.14 5.78
C ARG A 143 8.64 7.44 5.39
N LEU A 144 8.28 8.72 5.38
CA LEU A 144 7.01 9.21 4.89
C LEU A 144 7.22 10.40 3.97
N ASN A 145 6.69 10.30 2.78
CA ASN A 145 6.64 11.38 1.81
C ASN A 145 5.20 11.83 1.56
N ARG A 146 5.05 13.08 1.13
CA ARG A 146 3.81 13.63 0.58
C ARG A 146 3.98 13.90 -0.91
N SER A 147 3.04 13.42 -1.73
CA SER A 147 2.98 13.75 -3.14
C SER A 147 2.54 15.20 -3.33
N GLN A 148 3.18 15.91 -4.26
CA GLN A 148 2.81 17.24 -4.70
C GLN A 148 2.60 17.26 -6.22
N LEU A 149 1.58 17.99 -6.66
CA LEU A 149 1.31 18.15 -8.08
C LEU A 149 2.43 18.99 -8.73
N ASN A 150 3.09 18.45 -9.76
CA ASN A 150 4.16 19.11 -10.53
C ASN A 150 5.41 19.55 -9.70
N GLN A 151 5.62 18.95 -8.54
CA GLN A 151 6.78 19.22 -7.69
C GLN A 151 7.38 17.91 -7.15
N PRO A 152 8.64 17.90 -6.70
CA PRO A 152 9.19 16.78 -5.96
C PRO A 152 8.36 16.47 -4.71
N ASN A 153 8.31 15.20 -4.34
CA ASN A 153 7.63 14.79 -3.11
C ASN A 153 8.27 15.44 -1.88
N ASP A 154 7.45 15.99 -1.00
CA ASP A 154 7.93 16.48 0.30
C ASP A 154 8.24 15.32 1.24
N LEU A 155 9.41 15.35 1.84
CA LEU A 155 9.77 14.48 2.93
C LEU A 155 9.14 15.00 4.23
N LEU A 156 8.19 14.26 4.81
CA LEU A 156 7.52 14.63 6.05
C LEU A 156 8.16 14.00 7.28
N PHE A 157 8.73 12.80 7.15
CA PHE A 157 9.28 12.03 8.26
C PHE A 157 10.36 11.07 7.77
N VAL A 158 11.45 10.97 8.54
CA VAL A 158 12.48 9.93 8.44
C VAL A 158 12.83 9.49 9.86
N LYS A 159 12.87 8.20 10.09
CA LYS A 159 13.33 7.62 11.34
C LYS A 159 14.86 7.57 11.33
N GLU A 160 15.51 8.29 12.23
CA GLU A 160 16.95 8.22 12.42
C GLU A 160 17.35 6.81 12.89
N ASN A 161 18.56 6.35 12.52
CA ASN A 161 19.10 5.00 12.83
C ASN A 161 18.56 3.82 12.01
N THR A 162 17.76 4.01 10.98
CA THR A 162 17.78 3.02 9.93
C THR A 162 19.11 3.18 9.21
N SER A 163 19.98 2.19 9.29
CA SER A 163 21.21 2.11 8.47
C SER A 163 20.83 1.94 6.99
N LEU A 164 20.18 2.94 6.47
CA LEU A 164 20.17 3.21 5.05
C LEU A 164 21.60 3.61 4.79
N SER A 165 22.46 2.59 4.54
CA SER A 165 23.79 2.81 3.95
C SER A 165 23.65 3.94 2.97
N ASN A 166 24.61 4.86 2.94
CA ASN A 166 24.66 6.12 2.18
C ASN A 166 24.42 5.99 0.66
N HIS A 167 23.71 4.98 0.21
CA HIS A 167 23.33 4.71 -1.16
C HIS A 167 21.96 5.34 -1.47
N VAL A 168 22.10 6.61 -1.87
CA VAL A 168 21.25 7.21 -2.88
C VAL A 168 19.82 7.50 -2.48
N TYR A 169 19.62 8.62 -1.80
CA TYR A 169 18.42 9.43 -1.96
C TYR A 169 18.39 10.09 -3.36
N SER A 170 18.47 9.32 -4.42
CA SER A 170 18.09 9.82 -5.72
C SER A 170 16.64 9.44 -5.95
N SER A 171 15.86 10.39 -6.39
CA SER A 171 14.46 10.26 -6.80
C SER A 171 14.21 9.18 -7.88
N LYS A 172 15.24 8.43 -8.27
CA LYS A 172 15.23 7.38 -9.29
C LYS A 172 15.02 5.96 -8.74
N ILE A 173 14.91 5.74 -7.42
CA ILE A 173 14.82 4.39 -6.83
C ILE A 173 13.38 3.99 -6.49
N PHE A 174 12.44 4.88 -6.63
CA PHE A 174 11.04 4.48 -6.58
C PHE A 174 10.63 4.06 -7.99
N PRO A 175 10.18 2.82 -8.19
CA PRO A 175 9.40 2.56 -9.37
C PRO A 175 8.25 3.58 -9.39
N PRO A 176 7.91 4.15 -10.54
CA PRO A 176 6.80 5.09 -10.62
C PRO A 176 5.56 4.41 -10.02
N PRO A 177 4.70 5.14 -9.31
CA PRO A 177 3.48 4.59 -8.76
C PRO A 177 2.67 3.99 -9.92
N GLY A 178 2.51 2.67 -9.89
CA GLY A 178 1.72 1.95 -10.91
C GLY A 178 2.48 1.01 -11.85
N SER A 179 3.80 0.82 -11.66
CA SER A 179 4.55 -0.25 -12.39
C SER A 179 4.49 -1.58 -11.64
#